data_9d53caac4cf541dc21f60ec8806e84b4
#
_entry.id   9d53caac4cf541dc21f60ec8806e84b4
#
_cell.length_a   1.000
_cell.length_b   1.000
_cell.length_c   1.000
_cell.angle_alpha   90.00
_cell.angle_beta   90.00
_cell.angle_gamma   90.00
#
_symmetry.space_group_name_H-M   'P 1'
#
loop_
_entity.id
_entity.type
_entity.pdbx_description
1 polymer ?
#
loop_
_entity_poly.entity_id
_entity_poly.type
_entity_poly.pdbx_seq_one_letter_code
_entity_poly.pdbx_strand_id
1 'polypeptide(L)'
;MIAFPRAALAQELVAALQGKALLGDAHNGLFLAAPRRTGKSTFLQGDLRPALEAADVVVVYVDLWADTRRDPGGLIAEAIARALEPQLGIVARTARKAGLDKVKVGGLEVDTSKIGKIDGLTLTDALRLLHDHAGKPIALIIDEAQHALTSEAGEAAMTALKSARDQLNQPGVVNLMLVMSGSDRDKLLRLVNTAGAPFYGSQIQRMPPLGPDFIAHIAALIEAQRPELKPVDQTLLQQAFEVFGFRPQFFMAALGQVLSPLAALTGRFESALLDAAQQQQTHDEAQ
;
A
#
# COMPACT_ATOMS: atom_id res chain seq x y z
N MET A 1 -7.16 2.99 -17.13
CA MET A 1 -7.43 3.44 -15.74
C MET A 1 -7.02 4.90 -15.65
N ILE A 2 -7.86 5.78 -15.14
CA ILE A 2 -7.55 7.20 -14.98
C ILE A 2 -6.61 7.32 -13.78
N ALA A 3 -5.44 7.93 -14.01
CA ALA A 3 -4.49 8.20 -12.94
C ALA A 3 -4.76 9.59 -12.36
N PHE A 4 -4.88 9.66 -11.04
CA PHE A 4 -4.92 10.92 -10.29
C PHE A 4 -3.81 10.88 -9.24
N PRO A 5 -2.63 11.45 -9.55
CA PRO A 5 -1.48 11.39 -8.66
C PRO A 5 -1.72 12.18 -7.36
N ARG A 6 -1.29 11.60 -6.23
CA ARG A 6 -1.31 12.25 -4.91
C ARG A 6 0.11 12.54 -4.43
N ALA A 7 0.90 13.15 -5.31
CA ALA A 7 2.34 13.36 -5.11
C ALA A 7 2.67 14.15 -3.84
N ALA A 8 1.89 15.19 -3.51
CA ALA A 8 2.11 15.98 -2.30
C ALA A 8 1.94 15.12 -1.04
N LEU A 9 0.86 14.34 -0.93
CA LEU A 9 0.64 13.42 0.19
C LEU A 9 1.76 12.38 0.29
N ALA A 10 2.20 11.83 -0.85
CA ALA A 10 3.30 10.87 -0.87
C ALA A 10 4.61 11.47 -0.33
N GLN A 11 4.95 12.70 -0.74
CA GLN A 11 6.15 13.41 -0.27
C GLN A 11 6.09 13.71 1.24
N GLU A 12 4.93 14.15 1.74
CA GLU A 12 4.73 14.38 3.19
C GLU A 12 4.92 13.08 3.99
N LEU A 13 4.36 11.97 3.51
CA LEU A 13 4.52 10.68 4.17
C LEU A 13 5.96 10.16 4.10
N VAL A 14 6.68 10.38 2.99
CA VAL A 14 8.12 10.06 2.90
C VAL A 14 8.91 10.83 3.94
N ALA A 15 8.67 12.15 4.07
CA ALA A 15 9.33 12.96 5.10
C ALA A 15 9.02 12.47 6.52
N ALA A 16 7.75 12.12 6.80
CA ALA A 16 7.34 11.57 8.09
C ALA A 16 7.99 10.22 8.39
N LEU A 17 8.04 9.31 7.42
CA LEU A 17 8.69 8.00 7.52
C LEU A 17 10.20 8.12 7.78
N GLN A 18 10.85 9.12 7.19
CA GLN A 18 12.27 9.42 7.41
C GLN A 18 12.56 10.14 8.74
N GLY A 19 11.54 10.37 9.58
CA GLY A 19 11.68 11.08 10.85
C GLY A 19 11.94 12.59 10.69
N LYS A 20 11.64 13.17 9.53
CA LYS A 20 11.83 14.60 9.22
C LYS A 20 10.60 15.46 9.52
N ALA A 21 9.45 14.84 9.83
CA ALA A 21 8.26 15.57 10.22
C ALA A 21 8.42 16.12 11.64
N LEU A 22 7.97 17.37 11.85
CA LEU A 22 8.04 18.04 13.16
C LEU A 22 7.22 17.32 14.23
N LEU A 23 6.08 16.76 13.84
CA LEU A 23 5.16 16.05 14.72
C LEU A 23 4.76 14.73 14.07
N GLY A 24 4.60 13.71 14.91
CA GLY A 24 4.18 12.38 14.47
C GLY A 24 5.25 11.31 14.74
N ASP A 25 4.81 10.07 14.70
CA ASP A 25 5.61 8.88 15.03
C ASP A 25 5.72 7.89 13.85
N ALA A 26 5.47 8.35 12.62
CA ALA A 26 5.48 7.52 11.42
C ALA A 26 6.82 6.78 11.20
N HIS A 27 7.94 7.30 11.74
CA HIS A 27 9.22 6.61 11.77
C HIS A 27 9.20 5.34 12.65
N ASN A 28 8.25 5.22 13.57
CA ASN A 28 7.98 4.02 14.37
C ASN A 28 7.03 3.03 13.67
N GLY A 29 6.51 3.39 12.52
CA GLY A 29 5.59 2.64 11.69
C GLY A 29 4.37 3.47 11.30
N LEU A 30 4.07 3.48 10.02
CA LEU A 30 2.90 4.14 9.46
C LEU A 30 1.78 3.12 9.28
N PHE A 31 0.65 3.31 9.97
CA PHE A 31 -0.53 2.44 9.89
C PHE A 31 -1.65 3.22 9.19
N LEU A 32 -1.98 2.85 7.95
CA LEU A 32 -2.97 3.52 7.11
C LEU A 32 -4.25 2.70 7.02
N ALA A 33 -5.35 3.24 7.53
CA ALA A 33 -6.67 2.68 7.33
C ALA A 33 -7.42 3.43 6.23
N ALA A 34 -8.00 2.70 5.29
CA ALA A 34 -8.91 3.25 4.29
C ALA A 34 -9.91 2.19 3.85
N PRO A 35 -11.21 2.50 3.70
CA PRO A 35 -12.19 1.54 3.23
C PRO A 35 -11.76 0.91 1.89
N ARG A 36 -12.32 -0.26 1.57
CA ARG A 36 -12.10 -0.89 0.27
C ARG A 36 -12.55 0.02 -0.87
N ARG A 37 -11.83 -0.04 -1.99
CA ARG A 37 -12.15 0.69 -3.24
C ARG A 37 -11.99 2.21 -3.17
N THR A 38 -11.28 2.73 -2.14
CA THR A 38 -10.94 4.16 -2.00
C THR A 38 -9.62 4.55 -2.67
N GLY A 39 -8.93 3.61 -3.34
CA GLY A 39 -7.67 3.86 -4.02
C GLY A 39 -6.41 3.68 -3.15
N LYS A 40 -6.51 3.03 -1.97
CA LYS A 40 -5.39 2.79 -1.05
C LYS A 40 -4.20 2.09 -1.73
N SER A 41 -4.41 0.90 -2.31
CA SER A 41 -3.33 0.14 -2.97
C SER A 41 -2.78 0.86 -4.20
N THR A 42 -3.64 1.60 -4.93
CA THR A 42 -3.21 2.46 -6.04
C THR A 42 -2.26 3.55 -5.55
N PHE A 43 -2.59 4.21 -4.44
CA PHE A 43 -1.71 5.21 -3.82
C PHE A 43 -0.40 4.60 -3.32
N LEU A 44 -0.44 3.46 -2.64
CA LEU A 44 0.78 2.81 -2.13
C LEU A 44 1.75 2.44 -3.26
N GLN A 45 1.23 1.90 -4.37
CA GLN A 45 2.06 1.45 -5.49
C GLN A 45 2.37 2.57 -6.51
N GLY A 46 1.41 3.46 -6.78
CA GLY A 46 1.51 4.48 -7.82
C GLY A 46 2.10 5.80 -7.36
N ASP A 47 1.99 6.12 -6.06
CA ASP A 47 2.46 7.41 -5.53
C ASP A 47 3.53 7.23 -4.45
N LEU A 48 3.24 6.49 -3.37
CA LEU A 48 4.14 6.37 -2.23
C LEU A 48 5.42 5.60 -2.57
N ARG A 49 5.29 4.45 -3.25
CA ARG A 49 6.44 3.66 -3.68
C ARG A 49 7.39 4.45 -4.59
N PRO A 50 6.95 5.10 -5.68
CA PRO A 50 7.84 5.92 -6.51
C PRO A 50 8.48 7.10 -5.74
N ALA A 51 7.75 7.71 -4.80
CA ALA A 51 8.28 8.79 -3.97
C ALA A 51 9.39 8.31 -3.02
N LEU A 52 9.26 7.11 -2.43
CA LEU A 52 10.29 6.47 -1.62
C LEU A 52 11.51 6.10 -2.49
N GLU A 53 11.30 5.50 -3.66
CA GLU A 53 12.37 5.15 -4.60
C GLU A 53 13.13 6.42 -5.07
N ALA A 54 12.42 7.53 -5.32
CA ALA A 54 13.03 8.82 -5.64
C ALA A 54 13.81 9.45 -4.47
N ALA A 55 13.47 9.07 -3.23
CA ALA A 55 14.19 9.44 -2.01
C ALA A 55 15.35 8.48 -1.68
N ASP A 56 15.78 7.68 -2.64
CA ASP A 56 16.89 6.72 -2.54
C ASP A 56 16.66 5.60 -1.52
N VAL A 57 15.41 5.15 -1.38
CA VAL A 57 14.98 4.07 -0.48
C VAL A 57 14.73 2.79 -1.28
N VAL A 58 15.19 1.64 -0.77
CA VAL A 58 14.82 0.32 -1.30
C VAL A 58 13.41 -0.01 -0.87
N VAL A 59 12.48 -0.20 -1.80
CA VAL A 59 11.08 -0.49 -1.48
C VAL A 59 10.77 -1.96 -1.67
N VAL A 60 10.29 -2.59 -0.60
CA VAL A 60 9.72 -3.95 -0.60
C VAL A 60 8.22 -3.83 -0.43
N TYR A 61 7.45 -4.35 -1.38
CA TYR A 61 5.99 -4.35 -1.33
C TYR A 61 5.45 -5.78 -1.26
N VAL A 62 4.51 -6.00 -0.36
CA VAL A 62 3.76 -7.26 -0.24
C VAL A 62 2.29 -6.96 0.02
N ASP A 63 1.42 -7.66 -0.71
CA ASP A 63 -0.03 -7.67 -0.49
C ASP A 63 -0.42 -9.01 0.14
N LEU A 64 -0.86 -9.00 1.38
CA LEU A 64 -1.24 -10.21 2.12
C LEU A 64 -2.60 -10.77 1.70
N TRP A 65 -3.36 -10.04 0.87
CA TRP A 65 -4.62 -10.50 0.30
C TRP A 65 -4.46 -11.14 -1.09
N ALA A 66 -3.29 -10.99 -1.72
CA ALA A 66 -3.06 -11.47 -3.09
C ALA A 66 -3.18 -13.01 -3.22
N ASP A 67 -2.83 -13.76 -2.17
CA ASP A 67 -3.06 -15.21 -2.09
C ASP A 67 -3.37 -15.63 -0.66
N THR A 68 -4.65 -15.65 -0.33
CA THR A 68 -5.14 -15.96 1.03
C THR A 68 -4.97 -17.44 1.43
N ARG A 69 -4.52 -18.31 0.52
CA ARG A 69 -4.21 -19.72 0.83
C ARG A 69 -2.78 -19.90 1.34
N ARG A 70 -1.93 -18.88 1.13
CA ARG A 70 -0.55 -18.90 1.59
C ARG A 70 -0.44 -18.25 2.96
N ASP A 71 0.52 -18.73 3.74
CA ASP A 71 0.82 -18.14 5.04
C ASP A 71 1.36 -16.71 4.88
N PRO A 72 0.80 -15.72 5.63
CA PRO A 72 1.22 -14.33 5.54
C PRO A 72 2.70 -14.10 5.89
N GLY A 73 3.23 -14.83 6.90
CA GLY A 73 4.65 -14.74 7.27
C GLY A 73 5.56 -15.21 6.13
N GLY A 74 5.13 -16.25 5.42
CA GLY A 74 5.81 -16.75 4.23
C GLY A 74 5.80 -15.75 3.07
N LEU A 75 4.68 -15.04 2.85
CA LEU A 75 4.58 -13.99 1.83
C LEU A 75 5.53 -12.83 2.11
N ILE A 76 5.62 -12.40 3.38
CA ILE A 76 6.55 -11.34 3.80
C ILE A 76 8.01 -11.79 3.58
N ALA A 77 8.35 -13.00 4.03
CA ALA A 77 9.69 -13.55 3.87
C ALA A 77 10.11 -13.63 2.38
N GLU A 78 9.21 -14.08 1.51
CA GLU A 78 9.46 -14.15 0.07
C GLU A 78 9.62 -12.76 -0.57
N ALA A 79 8.85 -11.76 -0.15
CA ALA A 79 9.00 -10.40 -0.66
C ALA A 79 10.38 -9.82 -0.30
N ILE A 80 10.85 -10.04 0.92
CA ILE A 80 12.20 -9.65 1.37
C ILE A 80 13.26 -10.42 0.59
N ALA A 81 13.09 -11.75 0.41
CA ALA A 81 14.00 -12.58 -0.37
C ALA A 81 14.16 -12.05 -1.81
N ARG A 82 13.05 -11.74 -2.47
CA ARG A 82 13.06 -11.18 -3.83
C ARG A 82 13.77 -9.83 -3.93
N ALA A 83 13.66 -9.00 -2.90
CA ALA A 83 14.37 -7.71 -2.86
C ALA A 83 15.87 -7.89 -2.59
N LEU A 84 16.26 -8.91 -1.84
CA LEU A 84 17.65 -9.22 -1.53
C LEU A 84 18.41 -9.79 -2.74
N GLU A 85 17.77 -10.60 -3.60
CA GLU A 85 18.40 -11.26 -4.73
C GLU A 85 19.22 -10.34 -5.67
N PRO A 86 18.72 -9.17 -6.10
CA PRO A 86 19.49 -8.27 -6.96
C PRO A 86 20.74 -7.73 -6.26
N GLN A 87 20.71 -7.63 -4.93
CA GLN A 87 21.81 -7.10 -4.13
C GLN A 87 22.93 -8.12 -3.92
N LEU A 88 22.62 -9.42 -3.97
CA LEU A 88 23.59 -10.50 -3.81
C LEU A 88 24.51 -10.71 -5.04
N GLY A 89 24.32 -9.92 -6.12
CA GLY A 89 25.18 -9.91 -7.29
C GLY A 89 24.92 -11.02 -8.34
N ILE A 90 25.74 -11.00 -9.39
CA ILE A 90 25.58 -11.91 -10.57
C ILE A 90 25.75 -13.38 -10.17
N VAL A 91 26.67 -13.67 -9.24
CA VAL A 91 26.97 -15.04 -8.80
C VAL A 91 25.77 -15.70 -8.15
N ALA A 92 25.06 -14.96 -7.29
CA ALA A 92 23.85 -15.41 -6.63
C ALA A 92 22.71 -15.67 -7.62
N ARG A 93 22.54 -14.78 -8.58
CA ARG A 93 21.53 -14.94 -9.66
C ARG A 93 21.81 -16.16 -10.53
N THR A 94 23.06 -16.43 -10.83
CA THR A 94 23.46 -17.58 -11.66
C THR A 94 23.29 -18.88 -10.90
N ALA A 95 23.66 -18.93 -9.61
CA ALA A 95 23.49 -20.09 -8.75
C ALA A 95 22.00 -20.48 -8.63
N ARG A 96 21.10 -19.51 -8.44
CA ARG A 96 19.66 -19.78 -8.37
C ARG A 96 19.06 -20.24 -9.70
N LYS A 97 19.49 -19.68 -10.84
CA LYS A 97 19.10 -20.17 -12.18
C LYS A 97 19.51 -21.62 -12.40
N ALA A 98 20.57 -22.06 -11.73
CA ALA A 98 21.04 -23.44 -11.71
C ALA A 98 20.37 -24.33 -10.65
N GLY A 99 19.34 -23.82 -9.93
CA GLY A 99 18.63 -24.54 -8.88
C GLY A 99 19.37 -24.59 -7.54
N LEU A 100 20.38 -23.74 -7.34
CA LEU A 100 21.14 -23.63 -6.10
C LEU A 100 20.61 -22.44 -5.29
N ASP A 101 19.84 -22.72 -4.22
CA ASP A 101 19.26 -21.70 -3.37
C ASP A 101 20.25 -21.10 -2.37
N LYS A 102 21.48 -21.64 -2.30
CA LYS A 102 22.52 -21.24 -1.38
C LYS A 102 23.58 -20.39 -2.04
N VAL A 103 23.84 -19.24 -1.48
CA VAL A 103 24.85 -18.28 -1.95
C VAL A 103 25.74 -17.85 -0.80
N LYS A 104 27.06 -17.83 -1.02
CA LYS A 104 28.01 -17.26 -0.04
C LYS A 104 28.14 -15.77 -0.28
N VAL A 105 27.79 -14.98 0.75
CA VAL A 105 27.88 -13.52 0.76
C VAL A 105 28.68 -13.10 2.00
N GLY A 106 29.80 -12.44 1.80
CA GLY A 106 30.64 -12.00 2.92
C GLY A 106 31.13 -13.12 3.85
N GLY A 107 31.22 -14.36 3.35
CA GLY A 107 31.59 -15.53 4.17
C GLY A 107 30.41 -16.26 4.82
N LEU A 108 29.20 -15.70 4.75
CA LEU A 108 27.96 -16.35 5.21
C LEU A 108 27.26 -17.07 4.04
N GLU A 109 26.77 -18.27 4.31
CA GLU A 109 25.94 -19.01 3.36
C GLU A 109 24.49 -18.53 3.50
N VAL A 110 23.97 -17.84 2.47
CA VAL A 110 22.61 -17.30 2.46
C VAL A 110 21.75 -18.21 1.59
N ASP A 111 20.74 -18.82 2.20
CA ASP A 111 19.69 -19.57 1.52
C ASP A 111 18.41 -18.71 1.55
N THR A 112 18.13 -18.03 0.42
CA THR A 112 16.99 -17.12 0.34
C THR A 112 15.64 -17.84 0.43
N SER A 113 15.59 -19.16 0.16
CA SER A 113 14.37 -19.98 0.29
C SER A 113 14.02 -20.27 1.75
N LYS A 114 14.97 -20.07 2.65
CA LYS A 114 14.84 -20.33 4.09
C LYS A 114 14.68 -19.07 4.95
N ILE A 115 14.56 -17.90 4.35
CA ILE A 115 14.32 -16.66 5.11
C ILE A 115 13.03 -16.81 5.93
N GLY A 116 13.12 -16.50 7.23
CA GLY A 116 12.00 -16.60 8.18
C GLY A 116 11.66 -18.03 8.63
N LYS A 117 12.42 -19.07 8.25
CA LYS A 117 12.29 -20.45 8.74
C LYS A 117 13.25 -20.74 9.89
N ILE A 118 12.94 -21.77 10.69
CA ILE A 118 13.68 -22.12 11.94
C ILE A 118 15.18 -22.35 11.67
N ASP A 119 15.54 -22.98 10.57
CA ASP A 119 16.91 -23.32 10.19
C ASP A 119 17.49 -22.41 9.11
N GLY A 120 16.89 -21.22 8.91
CA GLY A 120 17.27 -20.24 7.91
C GLY A 120 17.61 -18.87 8.49
N LEU A 121 17.77 -17.91 7.58
CA LEU A 121 18.02 -16.51 7.94
C LEU A 121 16.76 -15.91 8.57
N THR A 122 16.87 -15.22 9.69
CA THR A 122 15.73 -14.52 10.29
C THR A 122 15.28 -13.36 9.41
N LEU A 123 14.03 -12.89 9.56
CA LEU A 123 13.56 -11.69 8.85
C LEU A 123 14.41 -10.47 9.20
N THR A 124 14.83 -10.35 10.45
CA THR A 124 15.70 -9.28 10.93
C THR A 124 17.06 -9.30 10.23
N ASP A 125 17.70 -10.47 10.14
CA ASP A 125 19.01 -10.60 9.50
C ASP A 125 18.91 -10.41 7.98
N ALA A 126 17.81 -10.87 7.36
CA ALA A 126 17.55 -10.65 5.94
C ALA A 126 17.40 -9.15 5.60
N LEU A 127 16.68 -8.40 6.43
CA LEU A 127 16.53 -6.95 6.27
C LEU A 127 17.85 -6.21 6.55
N ARG A 128 18.62 -6.63 7.56
CA ARG A 128 19.95 -6.08 7.79
C ARG A 128 20.86 -6.31 6.60
N LEU A 129 20.91 -7.54 6.09
CA LEU A 129 21.70 -7.90 4.91
C LEU A 129 21.28 -7.09 3.67
N LEU A 130 19.99 -6.87 3.49
CA LEU A 130 19.46 -6.04 2.40
C LEU A 130 19.93 -4.59 2.56
N HIS A 131 19.85 -4.02 3.77
CA HIS A 131 20.33 -2.68 4.07
C HIS A 131 21.84 -2.54 3.80
N ASP A 132 22.64 -3.44 4.34
CA ASP A 132 24.10 -3.40 4.26
C ASP A 132 24.60 -3.51 2.80
N HIS A 133 23.96 -4.36 1.99
CA HIS A 133 24.35 -4.54 0.59
C HIS A 133 23.82 -3.45 -0.34
N ALA A 134 22.64 -2.91 -0.07
CA ALA A 134 22.09 -1.80 -0.84
C ALA A 134 22.75 -0.46 -0.48
N GLY A 135 23.26 -0.33 0.74
CA GLY A 135 23.77 0.93 1.29
C GLY A 135 22.69 2.00 1.42
N LYS A 136 21.42 1.61 1.53
CA LYS A 136 20.26 2.49 1.49
C LYS A 136 19.25 2.11 2.57
N PRO A 137 18.42 3.07 3.05
CA PRO A 137 17.28 2.74 3.87
C PRO A 137 16.30 1.82 3.11
N ILE A 138 15.52 1.05 3.89
CA ILE A 138 14.50 0.15 3.36
C ILE A 138 13.13 0.66 3.77
N ALA A 139 12.16 0.61 2.88
CA ALA A 139 10.74 0.73 3.19
C ALA A 139 10.03 -0.60 2.88
N LEU A 140 9.46 -1.22 3.90
CA LEU A 140 8.62 -2.41 3.75
C LEU A 140 7.15 -1.97 3.82
N ILE A 141 6.45 -2.08 2.70
CA ILE A 141 5.03 -1.77 2.56
C ILE A 141 4.25 -3.08 2.59
N ILE A 142 3.41 -3.24 3.60
CA ILE A 142 2.52 -4.41 3.78
C ILE A 142 1.08 -3.95 3.59
N ASP A 143 0.50 -4.30 2.45
CA ASP A 143 -0.91 -4.03 2.17
C ASP A 143 -1.79 -5.13 2.77
N GLU A 144 -2.96 -4.76 3.29
CA GLU A 144 -3.89 -5.60 4.04
C GLU A 144 -3.22 -6.31 5.24
N ALA A 145 -2.40 -5.57 6.00
CA ALA A 145 -1.54 -6.06 7.07
C ALA A 145 -2.30 -6.79 8.20
N GLN A 146 -3.60 -6.52 8.39
CA GLN A 146 -4.43 -7.26 9.36
C GLN A 146 -4.50 -8.77 9.06
N HIS A 147 -4.20 -9.19 7.82
CA HIS A 147 -4.15 -10.62 7.48
C HIS A 147 -2.96 -11.35 8.10
N ALA A 148 -1.91 -10.64 8.52
CA ALA A 148 -0.83 -11.26 9.28
C ALA A 148 -1.30 -11.91 10.57
N LEU A 149 -2.37 -11.39 11.19
CA LEU A 149 -2.93 -11.92 12.44
C LEU A 149 -3.85 -13.15 12.25
N THR A 150 -3.86 -13.74 11.07
CA THR A 150 -4.65 -14.96 10.79
C THR A 150 -3.85 -16.24 10.96
N SER A 151 -2.54 -16.15 11.23
CA SER A 151 -1.67 -17.30 11.49
C SER A 151 -0.56 -16.95 12.50
N GLU A 152 -0.09 -17.97 13.23
CA GLU A 152 1.03 -17.82 14.17
C GLU A 152 2.30 -17.34 13.47
N ALA A 153 2.60 -17.83 12.27
CA ALA A 153 3.77 -17.38 11.51
C ALA A 153 3.64 -15.93 11.05
N GLY A 154 2.44 -15.46 10.73
CA GLY A 154 2.17 -14.06 10.44
C GLY A 154 2.35 -13.16 11.66
N GLU A 155 1.86 -13.56 12.84
CA GLU A 155 2.07 -12.84 14.11
C GLU A 155 3.56 -12.81 14.49
N ALA A 156 4.25 -13.93 14.34
CA ALA A 156 5.70 -14.01 14.56
C ALA A 156 6.47 -13.08 13.61
N ALA A 157 6.05 -13.01 12.32
CA ALA A 157 6.64 -12.11 11.35
C ALA A 157 6.45 -10.63 11.75
N MET A 158 5.27 -10.22 12.24
CA MET A 158 5.05 -8.85 12.73
C MET A 158 5.94 -8.51 13.92
N THR A 159 6.11 -9.45 14.85
CA THR A 159 7.03 -9.30 15.99
C THR A 159 8.48 -9.18 15.53
N ALA A 160 8.90 -10.00 14.57
CA ALA A 160 10.22 -9.94 13.97
C ALA A 160 10.48 -8.61 13.23
N LEU A 161 9.49 -8.09 12.53
CA LEU A 161 9.58 -6.80 11.85
C LEU A 161 9.72 -5.63 12.83
N LYS A 162 8.98 -5.66 13.94
CA LYS A 162 9.17 -4.69 15.02
C LYS A 162 10.59 -4.76 15.58
N SER A 163 11.10 -5.95 15.87
CA SER A 163 12.47 -6.15 16.34
C SER A 163 13.51 -5.68 15.32
N ALA A 164 13.31 -5.96 14.02
CA ALA A 164 14.18 -5.49 12.96
C ALA A 164 14.23 -3.96 12.89
N ARG A 165 13.07 -3.30 12.97
CA ARG A 165 13.00 -1.83 13.03
C ARG A 165 13.79 -1.27 14.21
N ASP A 166 13.57 -1.81 15.40
CA ASP A 166 14.24 -1.35 16.63
C ASP A 166 15.76 -1.54 16.60
N GLN A 167 16.24 -2.55 15.85
CA GLN A 167 17.68 -2.82 15.70
C GLN A 167 18.34 -2.03 14.57
N LEU A 168 17.62 -1.72 13.49
CA LEU A 168 18.16 -1.01 12.33
C LEU A 168 18.07 0.51 12.49
N ASN A 169 17.05 0.99 13.21
CA ASN A 169 16.86 2.41 13.44
C ASN A 169 17.63 2.88 14.68
N GLN A 170 18.14 4.10 14.61
CA GLN A 170 18.83 4.77 15.70
C GLN A 170 18.26 6.19 15.88
N PRO A 171 18.48 6.86 17.01
CA PRO A 171 18.07 8.25 17.17
C PRO A 171 18.61 9.12 16.03
N GLY A 172 17.66 9.73 15.28
CA GLY A 172 17.98 10.57 14.13
C GLY A 172 18.31 9.84 12.83
N VAL A 173 18.32 8.49 12.80
CA VAL A 173 18.62 7.69 11.61
C VAL A 173 17.56 6.59 11.43
N VAL A 174 16.81 6.65 10.36
CA VAL A 174 15.77 5.67 10.02
C VAL A 174 16.26 4.83 8.84
N ASN A 175 16.66 3.58 9.12
CA ASN A 175 17.13 2.61 8.13
C ASN A 175 16.04 1.62 7.71
N LEU A 176 15.02 1.41 8.55
CA LEU A 176 13.85 0.58 8.22
C LEU A 176 12.56 1.34 8.51
N MET A 177 11.82 1.63 7.45
CA MET A 177 10.49 2.21 7.46
C MET A 177 9.45 1.11 7.29
N LEU A 178 8.46 1.04 8.17
CA LEU A 178 7.35 0.09 8.08
C LEU A 178 6.08 0.84 7.70
N VAL A 179 5.45 0.44 6.62
CA VAL A 179 4.15 0.96 6.18
C VAL A 179 3.17 -0.20 6.16
N MET A 180 2.16 -0.13 7.00
CA MET A 180 1.11 -1.13 7.13
C MET A 180 -0.22 -0.53 6.77
N SER A 181 -0.92 -1.14 5.84
CA SER A 181 -2.24 -0.66 5.44
C SER A 181 -3.31 -1.71 5.62
N GLY A 182 -4.55 -1.26 5.80
CA GLY A 182 -5.69 -2.15 5.94
C GLY A 182 -6.99 -1.50 5.48
N SER A 183 -7.89 -2.35 4.99
CA SER A 183 -9.24 -1.92 4.59
C SER A 183 -10.21 -1.86 5.77
N ASP A 184 -9.89 -2.55 6.87
CA ASP A 184 -10.67 -2.62 8.09
C ASP A 184 -9.84 -2.04 9.24
N ARG A 185 -10.29 -0.88 9.75
CA ARG A 185 -9.61 -0.17 10.84
C ARG A 185 -9.58 -0.99 12.13
N ASP A 186 -10.65 -1.67 12.46
CA ASP A 186 -10.76 -2.38 13.73
C ASP A 186 -9.87 -3.63 13.74
N LYS A 187 -9.76 -4.31 12.61
CA LYS A 187 -8.80 -5.40 12.45
C LYS A 187 -7.35 -4.90 12.49
N LEU A 188 -7.07 -3.75 11.86
CA LEU A 188 -5.74 -3.14 11.88
C LEU A 188 -5.37 -2.67 13.31
N LEU A 189 -6.34 -2.23 14.11
CA LEU A 189 -6.15 -1.87 15.52
C LEU A 189 -5.55 -3.00 16.36
N ARG A 190 -5.78 -4.26 16.01
CA ARG A 190 -5.21 -5.40 16.73
C ARG A 190 -3.67 -5.43 16.68
N LEU A 191 -3.06 -4.79 15.68
CA LEU A 191 -1.59 -4.65 15.58
C LEU A 191 -1.01 -3.62 16.55
N VAL A 192 -1.83 -2.66 17.04
CA VAL A 192 -1.33 -1.49 17.77
C VAL A 192 -2.01 -1.23 19.13
N ASN A 193 -3.16 -1.84 19.42
CA ASN A 193 -4.04 -1.41 20.54
C ASN A 193 -4.05 -2.33 21.75
N THR A 194 -3.43 -3.49 21.72
CA THR A 194 -3.36 -4.40 22.87
C THR A 194 -1.95 -4.45 23.44
N ALA A 195 -1.81 -4.62 24.76
CA ALA A 195 -0.50 -4.65 25.41
C ALA A 195 0.48 -5.71 24.85
N GLY A 196 -0.07 -6.78 24.24
CA GLY A 196 0.72 -7.82 23.56
C GLY A 196 0.93 -7.57 22.06
N ALA A 197 0.36 -6.49 21.49
CA ALA A 197 0.48 -6.21 20.07
C ALA A 197 1.91 -5.81 19.70
N PRO A 198 2.43 -6.27 18.54
CA PRO A 198 3.81 -5.97 18.11
C PRO A 198 4.11 -4.47 18.06
N PHE A 199 3.14 -3.65 17.69
CA PHE A 199 3.31 -2.20 17.52
C PHE A 199 2.46 -1.41 18.50
N TYR A 200 2.34 -1.90 19.73
CA TYR A 200 1.56 -1.25 20.78
C TYR A 200 1.93 0.23 20.96
N GLY A 201 0.92 1.07 21.01
CA GLY A 201 1.06 2.52 21.15
C GLY A 201 1.16 3.30 19.84
N SER A 202 1.36 2.64 18.69
CA SER A 202 1.32 3.32 17.39
C SER A 202 -0.11 3.74 17.03
N GLN A 203 -0.21 4.85 16.25
CA GLN A 203 -1.51 5.41 15.86
C GLN A 203 -1.91 4.94 14.46
N ILE A 204 -3.20 4.62 14.30
CA ILE A 204 -3.76 4.39 12.96
C ILE A 204 -4.22 5.70 12.37
N GLN A 205 -3.66 6.05 11.23
CA GLN A 205 -4.05 7.21 10.45
C GLN A 205 -5.08 6.82 9.40
N ARG A 206 -6.08 7.66 9.19
CA ARG A 206 -7.01 7.51 8.08
C ARG A 206 -6.39 8.12 6.83
N MET A 207 -6.36 7.35 5.75
CA MET A 207 -6.02 7.91 4.46
C MET A 207 -7.08 8.95 4.07
N PRO A 208 -6.70 10.21 3.78
CA PRO A 208 -7.67 11.22 3.39
C PRO A 208 -8.37 10.80 2.08
N PRO A 209 -9.70 11.02 1.97
CA PRO A 209 -10.43 10.74 0.73
C PRO A 209 -9.90 11.61 -0.42
N LEU A 210 -10.25 11.24 -1.63
CA LEU A 210 -10.06 12.11 -2.79
C LEU A 210 -10.97 13.33 -2.65
N GLY A 211 -10.39 14.52 -2.86
CA GLY A 211 -11.04 15.80 -2.62
C GLY A 211 -11.55 16.48 -3.90
N PRO A 212 -11.89 17.77 -3.82
CA PRO A 212 -12.39 18.57 -4.94
C PRO A 212 -11.44 18.58 -6.15
N ASP A 213 -10.12 18.50 -5.93
CA ASP A 213 -9.15 18.44 -7.02
C ASP A 213 -9.32 17.21 -7.89
N PHE A 214 -9.71 16.08 -7.30
CA PHE A 214 -10.06 14.88 -8.05
C PHE A 214 -11.31 15.11 -8.92
N ILE A 215 -12.33 15.77 -8.38
CA ILE A 215 -13.55 16.10 -9.11
C ILE A 215 -13.26 17.05 -10.27
N ALA A 216 -12.45 18.09 -10.04
CA ALA A 216 -12.03 19.01 -11.09
C ALA A 216 -11.25 18.28 -12.20
N HIS A 217 -10.37 17.35 -11.83
CA HIS A 217 -9.65 16.52 -12.80
C HIS A 217 -10.60 15.64 -13.63
N ILE A 218 -11.60 15.00 -13.01
CA ILE A 218 -12.60 14.20 -13.72
C ILE A 218 -13.45 15.07 -14.65
N ALA A 219 -13.90 16.25 -14.19
CA ALA A 219 -14.65 17.19 -15.02
C ALA A 219 -13.87 17.58 -16.27
N ALA A 220 -12.59 17.94 -16.11
CA ALA A 220 -11.74 18.29 -17.24
C ALA A 220 -11.55 17.12 -18.22
N LEU A 221 -11.44 15.88 -17.73
CA LEU A 221 -11.37 14.69 -18.61
C LEU A 221 -12.66 14.45 -19.37
N ILE A 222 -13.83 14.63 -18.73
CA ILE A 222 -15.13 14.52 -19.39
C ILE A 222 -15.25 15.57 -20.49
N GLU A 223 -14.94 16.83 -20.17
CA GLU A 223 -15.00 17.94 -21.13
C GLU A 223 -14.06 17.78 -22.33
N ALA A 224 -12.90 17.13 -22.10
CA ALA A 224 -11.95 16.85 -23.18
C ALA A 224 -12.46 15.73 -24.12
N GLN A 225 -13.13 14.73 -23.58
CA GLN A 225 -13.64 13.58 -24.33
C GLN A 225 -15.03 13.80 -24.91
N ARG A 226 -15.84 14.61 -24.25
CA ARG A 226 -17.25 14.90 -24.60
C ARG A 226 -17.50 16.43 -24.55
N PRO A 227 -16.97 17.19 -25.53
CA PRO A 227 -17.06 18.66 -25.53
C PRO A 227 -18.50 19.18 -25.49
N GLU A 228 -19.45 18.39 -25.95
CA GLU A 228 -20.89 18.73 -25.94
C GLU A 228 -21.50 18.79 -24.52
N LEU A 229 -20.82 18.20 -23.52
CA LEU A 229 -21.23 18.26 -22.10
C LEU A 229 -20.67 19.46 -21.35
N LYS A 230 -19.88 20.31 -22.01
CA LYS A 230 -19.24 21.46 -21.40
C LYS A 230 -20.21 22.63 -21.16
N PRO A 231 -20.18 23.31 -20.01
CA PRO A 231 -19.37 23.00 -18.82
C PRO A 231 -19.97 21.86 -18.00
N VAL A 232 -19.11 20.98 -17.48
CA VAL A 232 -19.54 19.90 -16.57
C VAL A 232 -19.71 20.46 -15.16
N ASP A 233 -20.87 20.22 -14.54
CA ASP A 233 -21.16 20.67 -13.19
C ASP A 233 -20.38 19.87 -12.15
N GLN A 234 -19.31 20.48 -11.61
CA GLN A 234 -18.47 19.86 -10.59
C GLN A 234 -19.21 19.63 -9.27
N THR A 235 -20.20 20.46 -8.93
CA THR A 235 -20.99 20.29 -7.71
C THR A 235 -21.77 18.98 -7.78
N LEU A 236 -22.29 18.67 -8.92
CA LEU A 236 -23.06 17.47 -9.16
C LEU A 236 -22.19 16.22 -9.20
N LEU A 237 -21.00 16.31 -9.82
CA LEU A 237 -19.99 15.24 -9.74
C LEU A 237 -19.59 14.99 -8.28
N GLN A 238 -19.42 16.04 -7.48
CA GLN A 238 -19.09 15.93 -6.06
C GLN A 238 -20.21 15.23 -5.29
N GLN A 239 -21.47 15.64 -5.48
CA GLN A 239 -22.63 14.99 -4.86
C GLN A 239 -22.72 13.50 -5.22
N ALA A 240 -22.56 13.16 -6.50
CA ALA A 240 -22.53 11.77 -6.91
C ALA A 240 -21.39 10.99 -6.25
N PHE A 241 -20.20 11.58 -6.17
CA PHE A 241 -19.05 10.95 -5.53
C PHE A 241 -19.28 10.70 -4.03
N GLU A 242 -19.97 11.60 -3.34
CA GLU A 242 -20.39 11.45 -1.94
C GLU A 242 -21.37 10.28 -1.78
N VAL A 243 -22.35 10.15 -2.65
CA VAL A 243 -23.30 9.01 -2.66
C VAL A 243 -22.54 7.69 -2.81
N PHE A 244 -21.47 7.63 -3.61
CA PHE A 244 -20.59 6.47 -3.70
C PHE A 244 -19.64 6.29 -2.48
N GLY A 245 -19.81 7.08 -1.42
CA GLY A 245 -18.97 7.00 -0.22
C GLY A 245 -17.49 7.29 -0.48
N PHE A 246 -17.19 8.22 -1.38
CA PHE A 246 -15.83 8.57 -1.83
C PHE A 246 -15.04 7.37 -2.37
N ARG A 247 -15.72 6.43 -3.04
CA ARG A 247 -15.12 5.24 -3.65
C ARG A 247 -14.93 5.44 -5.14
N PRO A 248 -13.74 5.83 -5.61
CA PRO A 248 -13.49 6.17 -7.01
C PRO A 248 -13.77 5.02 -7.98
N GLN A 249 -13.62 3.77 -7.55
CA GLN A 249 -13.91 2.63 -8.42
C GLN A 249 -15.38 2.59 -8.83
N PHE A 250 -16.30 2.79 -7.91
CA PHE A 250 -17.75 2.81 -8.21
C PHE A 250 -18.15 4.04 -9.01
N PHE A 251 -17.64 5.20 -8.56
CA PHE A 251 -17.88 6.45 -9.26
C PHE A 251 -17.44 6.41 -10.73
N MET A 252 -16.23 5.91 -10.99
CA MET A 252 -15.71 5.76 -12.35
C MET A 252 -16.47 4.72 -13.17
N ALA A 253 -16.96 3.65 -12.56
CA ALA A 253 -17.80 2.66 -13.23
C ALA A 253 -19.13 3.28 -13.66
N ALA A 254 -19.78 4.05 -12.78
CA ALA A 254 -21.03 4.76 -13.10
C ALA A 254 -20.82 5.81 -14.21
N LEU A 255 -19.76 6.62 -14.13
CA LEU A 255 -19.38 7.54 -15.20
C LEU A 255 -19.16 6.81 -16.53
N GLY A 256 -18.47 5.68 -16.52
CA GLY A 256 -18.27 4.87 -17.72
C GLY A 256 -19.55 4.35 -18.33
N GLN A 257 -20.55 4.00 -17.52
CA GLN A 257 -21.86 3.59 -17.98
C GLN A 257 -22.63 4.76 -18.62
N VAL A 258 -22.69 5.89 -17.91
CA VAL A 258 -23.45 7.08 -18.38
C VAL A 258 -22.83 7.70 -19.63
N LEU A 259 -21.49 7.70 -19.73
CA LEU A 259 -20.75 8.24 -20.87
C LEU A 259 -20.55 7.24 -22.01
N SER A 260 -21.03 6.00 -21.85
CA SER A 260 -20.90 4.97 -22.87
C SER A 260 -21.61 5.39 -24.18
N PRO A 261 -20.99 5.18 -25.36
CA PRO A 261 -21.65 5.39 -26.62
C PRO A 261 -22.88 4.50 -26.82
N LEU A 262 -22.98 3.42 -26.05
CA LEU A 262 -24.12 2.49 -26.09
C LEU A 262 -25.22 2.87 -25.10
N ALA A 263 -24.99 3.81 -24.21
CA ALA A 263 -26.02 4.34 -23.34
C ALA A 263 -26.97 5.20 -24.19
N ALA A 264 -28.22 4.80 -24.26
CA ALA A 264 -29.27 5.70 -24.72
C ALA A 264 -29.36 6.80 -23.64
N LEU A 265 -28.76 7.96 -23.91
CA LEU A 265 -28.90 9.14 -23.05
C LEU A 265 -30.37 9.61 -23.15
N THR A 266 -31.24 8.96 -22.37
CA THR A 266 -32.68 9.29 -22.28
C THR A 266 -32.93 10.46 -21.33
N GLY A 267 -31.89 11.13 -20.84
CA GLY A 267 -31.96 12.25 -19.92
C GLY A 267 -30.71 13.12 -19.94
N ARG A 268 -30.69 14.12 -19.04
CA ARG A 268 -29.48 14.90 -18.82
C ARG A 268 -28.42 14.02 -18.18
N PHE A 269 -27.16 14.21 -18.57
CA PHE A 269 -25.99 13.50 -17.99
C PHE A 269 -26.05 13.47 -16.47
N GLU A 270 -26.42 14.58 -15.87
CA GLU A 270 -26.49 14.77 -14.42
C GLU A 270 -27.52 13.85 -13.74
N SER A 271 -28.74 13.77 -14.27
CA SER A 271 -29.79 12.90 -13.71
C SER A 271 -29.40 11.42 -13.85
N ALA A 272 -28.84 11.04 -14.99
CA ALA A 272 -28.38 9.67 -15.20
C ALA A 272 -27.26 9.24 -14.23
N LEU A 273 -26.36 10.16 -13.89
CA LEU A 273 -25.28 9.88 -12.93
C LEU A 273 -25.83 9.73 -11.50
N LEU A 274 -26.77 10.60 -11.08
CA LEU A 274 -27.38 10.48 -9.76
C LEU A 274 -28.25 9.22 -9.63
N ASP A 275 -29.00 8.87 -10.67
CA ASP A 275 -29.79 7.64 -10.68
C ASP A 275 -28.89 6.40 -10.57
N ALA A 276 -27.76 6.36 -11.29
CA ALA A 276 -26.78 5.29 -11.19
C ALA A 276 -26.15 5.21 -9.77
N ALA A 277 -25.91 6.35 -9.14
CA ALA A 277 -25.38 6.42 -7.78
C ALA A 277 -26.37 5.86 -6.76
N GLN A 278 -27.65 6.25 -6.85
CA GLN A 278 -28.71 5.77 -5.97
C GLN A 278 -28.94 4.26 -6.12
N GLN A 279 -28.95 3.73 -7.34
CA GLN A 279 -29.08 2.30 -7.61
C GLN A 279 -27.94 1.50 -6.98
N GLN A 280 -26.70 2.00 -7.06
CA GLN A 280 -25.55 1.35 -6.44
C GLN A 280 -25.63 1.33 -4.92
N GLN A 281 -26.07 2.43 -4.29
CA GLN A 281 -26.25 2.51 -2.84
C GLN A 281 -27.27 1.47 -2.36
N THR A 282 -28.41 1.35 -3.03
CA THR A 282 -29.45 0.38 -2.71
C THR A 282 -28.94 -1.07 -2.81
N HIS A 283 -28.05 -1.32 -3.77
CA HIS A 283 -27.43 -2.65 -3.95
C HIS A 283 -26.42 -2.97 -2.85
N ASP A 284 -25.61 -1.98 -2.41
CA ASP A 284 -24.62 -2.15 -1.34
C ASP A 284 -25.28 -2.32 0.04
N GLU A 285 -26.45 -1.73 0.29
CA GLU A 285 -27.23 -1.88 1.53
C GLU A 285 -27.95 -3.24 1.61
N ALA A 286 -28.16 -3.92 0.49
CA ALA A 286 -28.82 -5.23 0.41
C ALA A 286 -27.85 -6.42 0.51
N GLN A 287 -26.54 -6.18 0.55
CA GLN A 287 -25.47 -7.19 0.74
C GLN A 287 -24.86 -7.13 2.14
#